data_d3e2e9aebd59819a8b268469dd9e1b2e
#
_entry.id   d3e2e9aebd59819a8b268469dd9e1b2e
#
_cell.length_a   1.000
_cell.length_b   1.000
_cell.length_c   1.000
_cell.angle_alpha   90.00
_cell.angle_beta   90.00
_cell.angle_gamma   90.00
#
_symmetry.space_group_name_H-M   'P 1'
#
loop_
_entity.id
_entity.type
_entity.pdbx_description
1 polymer ?
#
loop_
_entity_poly.entity_id
_entity_poly.type
_entity_poly.pdbx_seq_one_letter_code
_entity_poly.pdbx_strand_id
1 'polypeptide(L)'
;MLQIYARQIENTGRDANPQARDQPRQCQRERRKSIAKFMQATSCACSPSTRGSGLNTAPSHSICTVMMLIPRYALEHAASNVHSHPPSERPLKMTSPTAPQRFATCDLCDTHKNDSSGRFRVLPPVFRSFGGVSIFCGPVVTVKCFEDNSLVKAAVDGSGLVETAAGHMPAVLVVDGGASLRRALLGGNLGAAAAKNGWAGVVIDGCVRDLAELAQCHLGIRALAAMPLPTEKRNQGQAGVAVQIQGVWVYPGDWLYADEDGMVVMPVPLQA
;
A
#
# COMPACT_ATOMS: atom_id res chain seq x y z
N MET A 1 2.20 -41.60 -12.83
CA MET A 1 1.20 -40.59 -12.40
C MET A 1 0.96 -39.47 -13.42
N LEU A 2 1.76 -39.30 -14.43
CA LEU A 2 1.60 -38.25 -15.46
C LEU A 2 0.62 -38.59 -16.61
N GLN A 3 0.21 -39.83 -16.73
CA GLN A 3 -0.72 -40.27 -17.80
C GLN A 3 -2.21 -40.24 -17.43
N ILE A 4 -2.57 -40.00 -16.17
CA ILE A 4 -3.97 -39.87 -15.72
C ILE A 4 -4.49 -38.45 -15.85
N TYR A 5 -3.63 -37.44 -15.88
CA TYR A 5 -4.02 -36.02 -16.00
C TYR A 5 -4.35 -35.58 -17.44
N ALA A 6 -3.86 -36.33 -18.44
CA ALA A 6 -4.08 -36.00 -19.86
C ALA A 6 -5.46 -36.42 -20.41
N ARG A 7 -6.19 -37.28 -19.74
CA ARG A 7 -7.50 -37.81 -20.20
C ARG A 7 -8.72 -37.02 -19.69
N GLN A 8 -8.55 -36.07 -18.79
CA GLN A 8 -9.67 -35.29 -18.24
C GLN A 8 -9.93 -33.97 -18.98
N ILE A 9 -9.08 -33.59 -19.94
CA ILE A 9 -9.24 -32.34 -20.71
C ILE A 9 -10.02 -32.53 -22.02
N GLU A 10 -10.23 -33.79 -22.47
CA GLU A 10 -10.89 -34.03 -23.77
C GLU A 10 -12.42 -34.17 -23.72
N ASN A 11 -13.06 -34.08 -22.56
CA ASN A 11 -14.51 -34.40 -22.44
C ASN A 11 -15.42 -33.25 -22.01
N THR A 12 -14.99 -31.98 -22.09
CA THR A 12 -15.86 -30.79 -21.83
C THR A 12 -16.02 -29.86 -23.04
N GLY A 13 -16.03 -30.40 -24.21
CA GLY A 13 -16.11 -29.67 -25.48
C GLY A 13 -17.35 -29.94 -26.32
N ARG A 14 -18.57 -29.87 -25.76
CA ARG A 14 -19.82 -29.78 -26.56
C ARG A 14 -20.85 -29.01 -25.74
N ASP A 15 -20.99 -27.77 -26.10
CA ASP A 15 -22.13 -26.86 -26.03
C ASP A 15 -21.62 -25.41 -25.81
N ALA A 16 -21.07 -24.84 -26.87
CA ALA A 16 -20.69 -23.44 -26.90
C ALA A 16 -21.57 -22.71 -27.94
N ASN A 17 -22.39 -21.80 -27.46
CA ASN A 17 -23.18 -20.84 -28.20
C ASN A 17 -22.31 -20.06 -29.22
N PRO A 18 -22.66 -20.02 -30.53
CA PRO A 18 -21.85 -19.39 -31.59
C PRO A 18 -21.69 -17.85 -31.47
N GLN A 19 -22.44 -17.18 -30.64
CA GLN A 19 -22.45 -15.69 -30.56
C GLN A 19 -21.38 -15.12 -29.60
N ALA A 20 -20.62 -15.94 -28.86
CA ALA A 20 -19.62 -15.48 -27.90
C ALA A 20 -18.20 -15.28 -28.49
N ARG A 21 -17.99 -15.53 -29.80
CA ARG A 21 -16.64 -15.54 -30.40
C ARG A 21 -16.12 -14.21 -30.93
N ASP A 22 -16.95 -13.16 -31.03
CA ASP A 22 -16.52 -11.89 -31.67
C ASP A 22 -16.17 -10.74 -30.71
N GLN A 23 -16.49 -10.84 -29.42
CA GLN A 23 -16.21 -9.75 -28.47
C GLN A 23 -14.72 -9.49 -28.15
N PRO A 24 -13.81 -10.47 -28.08
CA PRO A 24 -12.40 -10.18 -27.76
C PRO A 24 -11.64 -9.45 -28.87
N ARG A 25 -12.05 -9.63 -30.14
CA ARG A 25 -11.34 -9.02 -31.30
C ARG A 25 -11.67 -7.55 -31.50
N GLN A 26 -12.86 -7.11 -31.13
CA GLN A 26 -13.29 -5.73 -31.25
C GLN A 26 -12.62 -4.84 -30.19
N CYS A 27 -12.47 -5.32 -28.96
CA CYS A 27 -11.78 -4.61 -27.89
C CYS A 27 -10.27 -4.43 -28.18
N GLN A 28 -9.63 -5.42 -28.78
CA GLN A 28 -8.21 -5.30 -29.19
C GLN A 28 -8.00 -4.34 -30.37
N ARG A 29 -8.97 -4.21 -31.26
CA ARG A 29 -8.88 -3.30 -32.42
C ARG A 29 -9.05 -1.84 -31.98
N GLU A 30 -9.89 -1.55 -31.02
CA GLU A 30 -10.05 -0.20 -30.43
C GLU A 30 -8.85 0.22 -29.59
N ARG A 31 -8.24 -0.69 -28.83
CA ARG A 31 -6.98 -0.41 -28.11
C ARG A 31 -5.83 -0.07 -29.06
N ARG A 32 -5.69 -0.76 -30.20
CA ARG A 32 -4.66 -0.45 -31.20
C ARG A 32 -4.85 0.90 -31.86
N LYS A 33 -6.08 1.34 -32.10
CA LYS A 33 -6.37 2.68 -32.65
C LYS A 33 -6.07 3.80 -31.66
N SER A 34 -6.31 3.59 -30.36
CA SER A 34 -5.96 4.57 -29.32
C SER A 34 -4.46 4.75 -29.13
N ILE A 35 -3.68 3.66 -29.19
CA ILE A 35 -2.21 3.71 -29.09
C ILE A 35 -1.61 4.41 -30.33
N ALA A 36 -2.14 4.17 -31.53
CA ALA A 36 -1.66 4.84 -32.74
C ALA A 36 -1.95 6.36 -32.74
N LYS A 37 -3.08 6.79 -32.19
CA LYS A 37 -3.39 8.23 -32.01
C LYS A 37 -2.48 8.90 -30.99
N PHE A 38 -2.09 8.20 -29.92
CA PHE A 38 -1.18 8.74 -28.91
C PHE A 38 0.25 8.90 -29.44
N MET A 39 0.71 7.97 -30.30
CA MET A 39 2.05 8.06 -30.90
C MET A 39 2.18 9.13 -32.01
N GLN A 40 1.07 9.53 -32.65
CA GLN A 40 1.09 10.64 -33.63
C GLN A 40 1.09 12.03 -32.99
N ALA A 41 0.66 12.15 -31.73
CA ALA A 41 0.64 13.43 -31.01
C ALA A 41 1.99 13.86 -30.42
N THR A 42 2.97 12.96 -30.32
CA THR A 42 4.29 13.23 -29.72
C THR A 42 5.41 13.48 -30.73
N SER A 43 5.11 13.52 -32.04
CA SER A 43 6.11 13.67 -33.10
C SER A 43 6.22 15.07 -33.72
N CYS A 44 5.82 16.12 -33.00
CA CYS A 44 5.95 17.49 -33.53
C CYS A 44 6.55 18.41 -32.48
N ALA A 45 7.88 18.47 -32.40
CA ALA A 45 8.70 19.62 -31.98
C ALA A 45 10.15 19.17 -31.70
N CYS A 46 11.01 19.27 -32.70
CA CYS A 46 12.43 19.63 -32.58
C CYS A 46 13.06 19.66 -33.95
N SER A 47 13.17 20.85 -34.53
CA SER A 47 14.10 21.13 -35.64
C SER A 47 15.33 21.85 -35.11
N PRO A 48 16.55 21.48 -35.49
CA PRO A 48 17.76 22.15 -35.04
C PRO A 48 18.10 23.35 -35.93
N SER A 49 18.36 24.50 -35.31
CA SER A 49 18.99 25.65 -35.98
C SER A 49 20.49 25.63 -35.75
N THR A 50 21.23 25.74 -36.84
CA THR A 50 22.68 25.72 -36.92
C THR A 50 23.31 27.10 -36.76
N ARG A 51 24.57 27.08 -36.27
CA ARG A 51 25.72 27.98 -36.47
C ARG A 51 25.86 29.23 -35.58
N GLY A 52 27.05 29.28 -34.99
CA GLY A 52 27.68 30.50 -34.51
C GLY A 52 28.88 30.22 -33.59
N SER A 53 30.04 30.28 -34.17
CA SER A 53 31.40 30.21 -33.59
C SER A 53 31.69 31.37 -32.61
N GLY A 54 32.44 31.10 -31.52
CA GLY A 54 33.06 32.21 -30.76
C GLY A 54 33.69 31.78 -29.45
N LEU A 55 34.97 31.97 -29.38
CA LEU A 55 35.96 31.69 -28.33
C LEU A 55 35.68 32.35 -26.95
N ASN A 56 36.21 31.64 -25.94
CA ASN A 56 36.97 32.12 -24.78
C ASN A 56 36.30 32.78 -23.60
N THR A 57 36.73 32.26 -22.46
CA THR A 57 37.07 32.87 -21.15
C THR A 57 36.10 32.61 -20.02
N ALA A 58 36.62 31.84 -19.05
CA ALA A 58 36.15 31.90 -17.68
C ALA A 58 36.55 33.25 -17.05
N PRO A 59 35.79 33.74 -16.06
CA PRO A 59 36.28 33.64 -14.71
C PRO A 59 35.22 33.48 -13.57
N SER A 60 35.73 32.83 -12.51
CA SER A 60 35.62 33.13 -11.08
C SER A 60 34.29 33.48 -10.40
N HIS A 61 34.02 32.66 -9.39
CA HIS A 61 33.51 32.96 -8.05
C HIS A 61 32.53 34.17 -7.82
N SER A 62 31.35 33.86 -7.32
CA SER A 62 30.72 34.72 -6.31
C SER A 62 29.79 33.88 -5.43
N ILE A 63 30.22 33.76 -4.17
CA ILE A 63 29.47 33.25 -3.02
C ILE A 63 28.51 34.38 -2.62
N CYS A 64 27.22 34.16 -2.67
CA CYS A 64 26.21 35.06 -2.15
C CYS A 64 25.72 34.54 -0.79
N THR A 65 26.38 35.02 0.27
CA THR A 65 25.95 34.84 1.68
C THR A 65 24.80 35.81 1.94
N VAL A 66 23.59 35.31 2.15
CA VAL A 66 22.47 36.12 2.66
C VAL A 66 22.46 36.02 4.20
N MET A 67 23.01 37.04 4.85
CA MET A 67 22.81 37.32 6.28
C MET A 67 21.40 37.84 6.51
N MET A 68 20.56 37.12 7.27
CA MET A 68 19.34 37.69 7.86
C MET A 68 19.68 38.33 9.19
N LEU A 69 19.52 39.64 9.24
CA LEU A 69 19.56 40.51 10.45
C LEU A 69 18.32 40.22 11.32
N ILE A 70 18.58 39.91 12.59
CA ILE A 70 17.57 39.91 13.65
C ILE A 70 17.73 41.21 14.42
N PRO A 71 16.70 42.05 14.58
CA PRO A 71 16.78 43.19 15.47
C PRO A 71 16.55 42.77 16.92
N ARG A 72 17.56 43.04 17.76
CA ARG A 72 17.42 43.08 19.22
C ARG A 72 16.64 44.35 19.61
N TYR A 73 15.56 44.20 20.36
CA TYR A 73 14.99 45.28 21.15
C TYR A 73 15.07 44.96 22.65
N ALA A 74 15.44 46.02 23.34
CA ALA A 74 15.95 46.05 24.69
C ALA A 74 14.91 45.76 25.80
N LEU A 75 15.46 45.30 26.92
CA LEU A 75 14.91 45.32 28.27
C LEU A 75 14.54 46.77 28.70
N GLU A 76 13.45 46.93 29.46
CA GLU A 76 13.42 47.65 30.74
C GLU A 76 12.01 47.65 31.40
N HIS A 77 12.02 47.17 32.66
CA HIS A 77 11.24 47.58 33.84
C HIS A 77 9.70 47.66 33.81
N ALA A 78 9.05 46.86 34.61
CA ALA A 78 8.38 47.29 35.85
C ALA A 78 7.74 46.12 36.60
N ALA A 79 8.12 45.97 37.85
CA ALA A 79 7.50 45.07 38.81
C ALA A 79 6.13 45.60 39.23
N SER A 80 5.10 44.78 39.22
CA SER A 80 3.96 44.91 40.15
C SER A 80 3.32 43.53 40.34
N ASN A 81 3.37 43.07 41.59
CA ASN A 81 2.72 41.89 42.15
C ASN A 81 1.22 41.95 41.92
N VAL A 82 0.68 41.00 41.21
CA VAL A 82 -0.70 40.55 41.32
C VAL A 82 -0.71 39.04 41.33
N HIS A 83 -1.00 38.49 42.53
CA HIS A 83 -1.33 37.08 42.73
C HIS A 83 -2.67 36.80 42.04
N SER A 84 -2.59 36.21 40.83
CA SER A 84 -3.73 35.55 40.21
C SER A 84 -3.36 34.08 40.01
N HIS A 85 -4.09 33.20 40.72
CA HIS A 85 -4.03 31.76 40.52
C HIS A 85 -4.29 31.45 39.06
N PRO A 86 -3.48 30.58 38.41
CA PRO A 86 -3.81 30.07 37.08
C PRO A 86 -5.10 29.23 37.19
N PRO A 87 -6.01 29.35 36.18
CA PRO A 87 -7.17 28.45 36.16
C PRO A 87 -6.67 27.02 36.02
N SER A 88 -7.20 26.13 36.87
CA SER A 88 -6.90 24.70 36.82
C SER A 88 -7.26 24.17 35.43
N GLU A 89 -6.25 23.86 34.63
CA GLU A 89 -6.41 23.09 33.38
C GLU A 89 -7.04 21.77 33.77
N ARG A 90 -8.30 21.57 33.38
CA ARG A 90 -8.92 20.24 33.42
C ARG A 90 -8.05 19.34 32.55
N PRO A 91 -7.60 18.19 33.07
CA PRO A 91 -6.89 17.24 32.22
C PRO A 91 -7.82 16.87 31.05
N LEU A 92 -7.33 17.10 29.84
CA LEU A 92 -7.94 16.59 28.62
C LEU A 92 -8.15 15.09 28.85
N LYS A 93 -9.40 14.65 28.92
CA LYS A 93 -9.74 13.24 28.90
C LYS A 93 -9.13 12.67 27.63
N MET A 94 -8.03 11.95 27.77
CA MET A 94 -7.55 11.03 26.73
C MET A 94 -8.70 10.04 26.53
N THR A 95 -9.44 10.21 25.43
CA THR A 95 -10.38 9.19 24.99
C THR A 95 -9.56 7.94 24.74
N SER A 96 -9.82 6.92 25.54
CA SER A 96 -9.25 5.59 25.32
C SER A 96 -9.47 5.20 23.87
N PRO A 97 -8.50 4.55 23.21
CA PRO A 97 -8.69 4.06 21.84
C PRO A 97 -9.95 3.19 21.83
N THR A 98 -10.88 3.54 20.97
CA THR A 98 -12.13 2.79 20.75
C THR A 98 -11.76 1.33 20.59
N ALA A 99 -12.40 0.45 21.39
CA ALA A 99 -12.17 -0.98 21.29
C ALA A 99 -12.30 -1.42 19.81
N PRO A 100 -11.45 -2.31 19.34
CA PRO A 100 -11.50 -2.73 17.93
C PRO A 100 -12.91 -3.20 17.61
N GLN A 101 -13.49 -2.64 16.55
CA GLN A 101 -14.82 -3.00 16.08
C GLN A 101 -14.83 -4.51 15.83
N ARG A 102 -15.68 -5.26 16.52
CA ARG A 102 -15.81 -6.70 16.30
C ARG A 102 -16.46 -6.92 14.95
N PHE A 103 -15.81 -7.71 14.11
CA PHE A 103 -16.32 -8.15 12.82
C PHE A 103 -15.99 -9.64 12.65
N ALA A 104 -16.73 -10.32 11.80
CA ALA A 104 -16.38 -11.63 11.25
C ALA A 104 -16.45 -11.54 9.73
N THR A 105 -15.42 -12.02 9.03
CA THR A 105 -15.40 -11.98 7.56
C THR A 105 -16.51 -12.82 6.95
N CYS A 106 -16.93 -13.90 7.60
CA CYS A 106 -18.09 -14.70 7.20
C CYS A 106 -19.38 -13.89 7.23
N ASP A 107 -19.64 -13.13 8.29
CA ASP A 107 -20.84 -12.29 8.41
C ASP A 107 -20.85 -11.19 7.35
N LEU A 108 -19.69 -10.63 7.04
CA LEU A 108 -19.53 -9.66 5.95
C LEU A 108 -19.83 -10.29 4.58
N CYS A 109 -19.34 -11.50 4.34
CA CYS A 109 -19.65 -12.24 3.12
C CYS A 109 -21.14 -12.55 3.02
N ASP A 110 -21.79 -12.96 4.11
CA ASP A 110 -23.23 -13.23 4.12
C ASP A 110 -24.05 -11.97 3.84
N THR A 111 -23.64 -10.84 4.38
CA THR A 111 -24.30 -9.55 4.15
C THR A 111 -24.15 -9.10 2.69
N HIS A 112 -22.99 -9.33 2.09
CA HIS A 112 -22.64 -8.83 0.75
C HIS A 112 -22.68 -9.90 -0.35
N LYS A 113 -23.15 -11.12 -0.07
CA LYS A 113 -23.18 -12.24 -1.05
C LYS A 113 -23.87 -11.95 -2.38
N ASN A 114 -24.80 -10.97 -2.39
CA ASN A 114 -25.53 -10.56 -3.58
C ASN A 114 -24.98 -9.26 -4.20
N ASP A 115 -23.85 -8.73 -3.72
CA ASP A 115 -23.26 -7.53 -4.29
C ASP A 115 -22.69 -7.79 -5.69
N SER A 116 -23.34 -7.23 -6.70
CA SER A 116 -22.90 -7.26 -8.09
C SER A 116 -22.08 -6.03 -8.49
N SER A 117 -21.87 -5.08 -7.60
CA SER A 117 -21.14 -3.83 -7.88
C SER A 117 -19.64 -4.03 -8.01
N GLY A 118 -19.09 -5.14 -7.50
CA GLY A 118 -17.66 -5.40 -7.40
C GLY A 118 -16.97 -4.53 -6.35
N ARG A 119 -17.71 -3.85 -5.48
CA ARG A 119 -17.15 -3.02 -4.40
C ARG A 119 -16.76 -3.85 -3.20
N PHE A 120 -17.51 -4.90 -2.89
CA PHE A 120 -17.15 -5.91 -1.91
C PHE A 120 -16.28 -6.97 -2.60
N ARG A 121 -15.08 -7.19 -2.11
CA ARG A 121 -14.09 -8.07 -2.74
C ARG A 121 -13.52 -9.03 -1.70
N VAL A 122 -13.51 -10.31 -2.03
CA VAL A 122 -12.96 -11.38 -1.17
C VAL A 122 -11.62 -11.82 -1.75
N LEU A 123 -10.59 -11.83 -0.93
CA LEU A 123 -9.27 -12.33 -1.33
C LEU A 123 -9.28 -13.86 -1.36
N PRO A 124 -8.61 -14.49 -2.34
CA PRO A 124 -8.51 -15.95 -2.40
C PRO A 124 -7.83 -16.54 -1.17
N PRO A 125 -8.19 -17.79 -0.75
CA PRO A 125 -7.69 -18.44 0.47
C PRO A 125 -6.29 -19.01 0.30
N VAL A 126 -5.37 -18.26 -0.29
CA VAL A 126 -3.97 -18.63 -0.52
C VAL A 126 -3.01 -17.97 0.45
N PHE A 127 -3.49 -16.99 1.20
CA PHE A 127 -2.70 -16.27 2.19
C PHE A 127 -2.67 -17.03 3.52
N ARG A 128 -1.48 -17.15 4.09
CA ARG A 128 -1.25 -17.75 5.41
C ARG A 128 -1.00 -16.68 6.45
N SER A 129 -1.32 -16.97 7.72
CA SER A 129 -0.99 -16.12 8.87
C SER A 129 0.43 -16.38 9.35
N PHE A 130 1.18 -15.29 9.60
CA PHE A 130 2.56 -15.32 10.09
C PHE A 130 2.79 -14.37 11.29
N GLY A 131 1.88 -13.43 11.54
CA GLY A 131 1.96 -12.49 12.66
C GLY A 131 1.33 -13.01 13.94
N GLY A 132 1.57 -12.32 15.04
CA GLY A 132 0.99 -12.66 16.36
C GLY A 132 -0.48 -12.23 16.51
N VAL A 133 -1.06 -11.52 15.54
CA VAL A 133 -2.46 -11.07 15.53
C VAL A 133 -3.17 -11.71 14.35
N SER A 134 -4.26 -12.44 14.61
CA SER A 134 -5.06 -13.08 13.56
C SER A 134 -6.18 -12.19 13.05
N ILE A 135 -6.77 -11.33 13.91
CA ILE A 135 -7.89 -10.45 13.58
C ILE A 135 -7.38 -9.01 13.52
N PHE A 136 -7.46 -8.40 12.35
CA PHE A 136 -7.06 -7.01 12.15
C PHE A 136 -7.83 -6.36 11.00
N CYS A 137 -8.00 -5.05 11.08
CA CYS A 137 -8.61 -4.26 10.02
C CYS A 137 -8.02 -2.85 9.97
N GLY A 138 -8.24 -2.16 8.87
CA GLY A 138 -7.85 -0.76 8.75
C GLY A 138 -7.90 -0.25 7.33
N PRO A 139 -7.72 1.07 7.17
CA PRO A 139 -7.56 1.70 5.87
C PRO A 139 -6.29 1.18 5.19
N VAL A 140 -6.35 1.01 3.88
CA VAL A 140 -5.29 0.38 3.08
C VAL A 140 -4.28 1.42 2.60
N VAL A 141 -3.01 1.12 2.83
CA VAL A 141 -1.86 1.73 2.16
C VAL A 141 -1.24 0.70 1.23
N THR A 142 -0.85 1.09 0.03
CA THR A 142 -0.38 0.15 -0.99
C THR A 142 1.08 0.37 -1.38
N VAL A 143 1.77 -0.73 -1.66
CA VAL A 143 3.10 -0.76 -2.28
C VAL A 143 3.09 -1.81 -3.38
N LYS A 144 3.61 -1.45 -4.55
CA LYS A 144 3.90 -2.38 -5.64
C LYS A 144 5.39 -2.51 -5.82
N CYS A 145 5.93 -3.73 -5.76
CA CYS A 145 7.35 -4.00 -5.95
C CYS A 145 7.54 -5.41 -6.52
N PHE A 146 8.75 -5.72 -6.97
CA PHE A 146 9.09 -7.06 -7.43
C PHE A 146 10.50 -7.44 -6.95
N GLU A 147 10.54 -8.37 -5.98
CA GLU A 147 11.79 -8.86 -5.36
C GLU A 147 12.72 -7.75 -4.83
N ASP A 148 12.11 -6.63 -4.43
CA ASP A 148 12.75 -5.46 -3.83
C ASP A 148 11.87 -4.97 -2.67
N ASN A 149 12.42 -4.92 -1.47
CA ASN A 149 11.67 -4.49 -0.29
C ASN A 149 12.02 -3.07 0.18
N SER A 150 12.68 -2.27 -0.64
CA SER A 150 13.07 -0.91 -0.27
C SER A 150 11.86 -0.05 0.11
N LEU A 151 10.78 -0.11 -0.70
CA LEU A 151 9.54 0.63 -0.42
C LEU A 151 8.72 0.02 0.72
N VAL A 152 8.76 -1.31 0.88
CA VAL A 152 8.15 -1.97 2.05
C VAL A 152 8.82 -1.48 3.33
N LYS A 153 10.18 -1.43 3.34
CA LYS A 153 10.93 -0.88 4.46
C LYS A 153 10.57 0.59 4.71
N ALA A 154 10.56 1.42 3.67
CA ALA A 154 10.22 2.84 3.82
C ALA A 154 8.80 3.03 4.39
N ALA A 155 7.82 2.21 3.97
CA ALA A 155 6.46 2.26 4.50
C ALA A 155 6.42 1.87 5.98
N VAL A 156 6.98 0.71 6.37
CA VAL A 156 6.91 0.22 7.75
C VAL A 156 7.75 1.03 8.74
N ASP A 157 8.81 1.71 8.27
CA ASP A 157 9.57 2.66 9.08
C ASP A 157 8.79 3.96 9.36
N GLY A 158 7.81 4.29 8.52
CA GLY A 158 6.90 5.41 8.71
C GLY A 158 5.74 5.09 9.66
N SER A 159 4.94 6.12 9.99
CA SER A 159 3.73 5.95 10.81
C SER A 159 2.73 5.02 10.11
N GLY A 160 2.25 4.02 10.84
CA GLY A 160 1.13 3.19 10.43
C GLY A 160 -0.23 3.83 10.69
N LEU A 161 -0.27 5.02 11.32
CA LEU A 161 -1.51 5.75 11.57
C LEU A 161 -1.82 6.64 10.37
N VAL A 162 -3.01 6.49 9.79
CA VAL A 162 -3.52 7.35 8.73
C VAL A 162 -4.74 8.13 9.21
N GLU A 163 -4.90 9.34 8.70
CA GLU A 163 -6.04 10.19 9.02
C GLU A 163 -7.28 9.70 8.25
N THR A 164 -8.38 9.53 8.96
CA THR A 164 -9.69 9.13 8.43
C THR A 164 -10.76 10.05 8.99
N ALA A 165 -11.99 9.95 8.49
CA ALA A 165 -13.13 10.69 9.05
C ALA A 165 -13.39 10.36 10.53
N ALA A 166 -12.96 9.19 11.02
CA ALA A 166 -13.06 8.76 12.42
C ALA A 166 -11.82 9.14 13.26
N GLY A 167 -10.85 9.89 12.69
CA GLY A 167 -9.57 10.23 13.31
C GLY A 167 -8.41 9.36 12.79
N HIS A 168 -7.32 9.34 13.55
CA HIS A 168 -6.14 8.53 13.18
C HIS A 168 -6.40 7.05 13.47
N MET A 169 -6.29 6.23 12.44
CA MET A 169 -6.55 4.78 12.51
C MET A 169 -5.31 3.99 12.06
N PRO A 170 -5.01 2.85 12.73
CA PRO A 170 -3.99 1.92 12.26
C PRO A 170 -4.31 1.40 10.86
N ALA A 171 -3.39 1.54 9.93
CA ALA A 171 -3.55 1.13 8.55
C ALA A 171 -3.07 -0.31 8.31
N VAL A 172 -3.53 -0.88 7.22
CA VAL A 172 -3.04 -2.15 6.68
C VAL A 172 -2.21 -1.88 5.44
N LEU A 173 -0.94 -2.30 5.47
CA LEU A 173 -0.05 -2.23 4.31
C LEU A 173 -0.32 -3.42 3.38
N VAL A 174 -0.76 -3.15 2.17
CA VAL A 174 -0.96 -4.18 1.12
C VAL A 174 0.17 -4.08 0.10
N VAL A 175 0.92 -5.15 -0.05
CA VAL A 175 2.10 -5.23 -0.93
C VAL A 175 1.83 -6.18 -2.09
N ASP A 176 1.79 -5.63 -3.30
CA ASP A 176 1.84 -6.40 -4.54
C ASP A 176 3.32 -6.75 -4.81
N GLY A 177 3.70 -7.96 -4.44
CA GLY A 177 5.03 -8.53 -4.68
C GLY A 177 5.11 -9.37 -5.96
N GLY A 178 4.07 -9.30 -6.81
CA GLY A 178 3.98 -10.07 -8.05
C GLY A 178 3.89 -11.58 -7.81
N ALA A 179 3.36 -12.00 -6.68
CA ALA A 179 3.26 -13.41 -6.25
C ALA A 179 4.61 -14.16 -6.29
N SER A 180 5.74 -13.47 -6.21
CA SER A 180 7.06 -14.11 -6.24
C SER A 180 7.31 -14.93 -4.98
N LEU A 181 7.65 -16.21 -5.18
CA LEU A 181 8.04 -17.13 -4.12
C LEU A 181 9.56 -17.27 -3.98
N ARG A 182 10.34 -16.43 -4.68
CA ARG A 182 11.81 -16.56 -4.74
C ARG A 182 12.55 -15.73 -3.71
N ARG A 183 11.93 -14.67 -3.20
CA ARG A 183 12.55 -13.70 -2.28
C ARG A 183 11.56 -13.26 -1.21
N ALA A 184 12.05 -13.07 0.02
CA ALA A 184 11.22 -12.57 1.11
C ALA A 184 11.19 -11.04 1.15
N LEU A 185 10.00 -10.45 1.12
CA LEU A 185 9.77 -9.00 1.16
C LEU A 185 9.74 -8.46 2.60
N LEU A 186 9.34 -9.27 3.58
CA LEU A 186 9.27 -8.91 4.99
C LEU A 186 10.00 -9.95 5.84
N GLY A 187 10.76 -9.51 6.82
CA GLY A 187 11.40 -10.33 7.85
C GLY A 187 11.19 -9.74 9.23
N GLY A 188 11.76 -10.37 10.27
CA GLY A 188 11.55 -10.04 11.67
C GLY A 188 11.75 -8.56 11.99
N ASN A 189 12.85 -7.95 11.55
CA ASN A 189 13.12 -6.52 11.78
C ASN A 189 12.04 -5.59 11.20
N LEU A 190 11.51 -5.89 10.00
CA LEU A 190 10.47 -5.08 9.36
C LEU A 190 9.12 -5.32 10.02
N GLY A 191 8.82 -6.55 10.44
CA GLY A 191 7.64 -6.86 11.23
C GLY A 191 7.63 -6.11 12.56
N ALA A 192 8.75 -6.12 13.28
CA ALA A 192 8.90 -5.37 14.53
C ALA A 192 8.77 -3.85 14.32
N ALA A 193 9.34 -3.31 13.22
CA ALA A 193 9.20 -1.89 12.88
C ALA A 193 7.74 -1.53 12.60
N ALA A 194 7.02 -2.35 11.82
CA ALA A 194 5.60 -2.14 11.55
C ALA A 194 4.75 -2.15 12.84
N ALA A 195 4.95 -3.15 13.70
CA ALA A 195 4.26 -3.23 14.99
C ALA A 195 4.53 -2.00 15.87
N LYS A 196 5.80 -1.58 15.98
CA LYS A 196 6.22 -0.41 16.75
C LYS A 196 5.60 0.90 16.23
N ASN A 197 5.48 1.04 14.91
CA ASN A 197 5.01 2.25 14.26
C ASN A 197 3.49 2.30 14.08
N GLY A 198 2.75 1.37 14.72
CA GLY A 198 1.28 1.42 14.83
C GLY A 198 0.52 0.91 13.62
N TRP A 199 1.12 0.07 12.78
CA TRP A 199 0.40 -0.63 11.72
C TRP A 199 -0.56 -1.68 12.31
N ALA A 200 -1.76 -1.82 11.74
CA ALA A 200 -2.69 -2.89 12.08
C ALA A 200 -2.26 -4.23 11.51
N GLY A 201 -1.75 -4.20 10.29
CA GLY A 201 -1.31 -5.41 9.60
C GLY A 201 -0.53 -5.15 8.33
N VAL A 202 0.06 -6.23 7.79
CA VAL A 202 0.76 -6.25 6.50
C VAL A 202 0.30 -7.47 5.71
N VAL A 203 -0.18 -7.24 4.48
CA VAL A 203 -0.57 -8.29 3.54
C VAL A 203 0.40 -8.28 2.38
N ILE A 204 1.05 -9.42 2.11
CA ILE A 204 2.10 -9.53 1.11
C ILE A 204 1.73 -10.58 0.06
N ASP A 205 1.51 -10.14 -1.17
CA ASP A 205 1.43 -11.02 -2.32
C ASP A 205 2.84 -11.48 -2.74
N GLY A 206 3.41 -12.34 -1.89
CA GLY A 206 4.80 -12.79 -1.94
C GLY A 206 5.20 -13.53 -0.66
N CYS A 207 6.49 -13.55 -0.35
CA CYS A 207 7.04 -14.31 0.77
C CYS A 207 7.52 -13.44 1.93
N VAL A 208 7.55 -14.09 3.11
CA VAL A 208 8.14 -13.57 4.36
C VAL A 208 9.25 -14.50 4.85
N ARG A 209 10.04 -14.05 5.83
CA ARG A 209 11.07 -14.85 6.52
C ARG A 209 11.10 -14.53 8.01
N ASP A 210 11.97 -15.21 8.76
CA ASP A 210 12.15 -15.03 10.21
C ASP A 210 10.85 -15.29 10.99
N LEU A 211 10.19 -16.42 10.70
CA LEU A 211 8.81 -16.73 11.13
C LEU A 211 8.63 -16.69 12.64
N ALA A 212 9.63 -17.17 13.40
CA ALA A 212 9.59 -17.16 14.85
C ALA A 212 9.53 -15.73 15.43
N GLU A 213 10.21 -14.78 14.79
CA GLU A 213 10.18 -13.37 15.15
C GLU A 213 8.86 -12.71 14.74
N LEU A 214 8.38 -13.00 13.53
CA LEU A 214 7.11 -12.47 13.04
C LEU A 214 5.93 -12.93 13.91
N ALA A 215 5.92 -14.16 14.36
CA ALA A 215 4.88 -14.71 15.24
C ALA A 215 4.80 -13.99 16.60
N GLN A 216 5.89 -13.35 17.04
CA GLN A 216 5.93 -12.59 18.28
C GLN A 216 5.54 -11.11 18.09
N CYS A 217 5.46 -10.62 16.86
CA CYS A 217 5.04 -9.26 16.59
C CYS A 217 3.55 -9.09 16.89
N HIS A 218 3.17 -8.07 17.66
CA HIS A 218 1.77 -7.68 17.82
C HIS A 218 1.26 -6.97 16.56
N LEU A 219 1.15 -7.73 15.47
CA LEU A 219 0.86 -7.27 14.11
C LEU A 219 0.16 -8.38 13.35
N GLY A 220 -0.87 -8.05 12.56
CA GLY A 220 -1.44 -8.97 11.58
C GLY A 220 -0.49 -9.13 10.40
N ILE A 221 -0.13 -10.36 10.02
CA ILE A 221 0.71 -10.61 8.84
C ILE A 221 0.10 -11.73 8.01
N ARG A 222 -0.23 -11.41 6.76
CA ARG A 222 -0.69 -12.38 5.77
C ARG A 222 0.29 -12.41 4.59
N ALA A 223 0.70 -13.59 4.16
CA ALA A 223 1.59 -13.78 3.02
C ALA A 223 1.34 -15.13 2.34
N LEU A 224 1.88 -15.33 1.15
CA LEU A 224 1.71 -16.58 0.40
C LEU A 224 2.54 -17.72 1.00
N ALA A 225 3.80 -17.45 1.35
CA ALA A 225 4.72 -18.48 1.82
C ALA A 225 5.90 -17.88 2.62
N ALA A 226 6.70 -18.79 3.18
CA ALA A 226 8.00 -18.46 3.76
C ALA A 226 9.12 -18.76 2.75
N MET A 227 10.12 -17.86 2.69
CA MET A 227 11.32 -17.99 1.87
C MET A 227 12.51 -17.37 2.61
N PRO A 228 13.59 -18.11 2.94
CA PRO A 228 14.70 -17.56 3.72
C PRO A 228 15.54 -16.53 2.93
N LEU A 229 15.55 -16.58 1.59
CA LEU A 229 16.36 -15.71 0.76
C LEU A 229 15.81 -14.28 0.76
N PRO A 230 16.60 -13.26 1.18
CA PRO A 230 16.17 -11.87 1.19
C PRO A 230 16.13 -11.28 -0.22
N THR A 231 15.45 -10.14 -0.34
CA THR A 231 15.51 -9.28 -1.53
C THR A 231 16.81 -8.50 -1.60
N GLU A 232 17.16 -8.05 -2.80
CA GLU A 232 18.11 -6.97 -3.01
C GLU A 232 17.39 -5.62 -2.86
N LYS A 233 18.12 -4.59 -2.40
CA LYS A 233 17.58 -3.23 -2.25
C LYS A 233 17.99 -2.39 -3.44
N ARG A 234 17.08 -2.19 -4.37
CA ARG A 234 17.32 -1.44 -5.62
C ARG A 234 16.49 -0.16 -5.72
N ASN A 235 15.66 0.13 -4.70
CA ASN A 235 14.72 1.24 -4.65
C ASN A 235 13.74 1.25 -5.83
N GLN A 236 13.28 0.06 -6.25
CA GLN A 236 12.34 -0.13 -7.34
C GLN A 236 10.95 -0.42 -6.81
N GLY A 237 9.94 0.19 -7.46
CA GLY A 237 8.54 -0.01 -7.11
C GLY A 237 7.74 1.29 -7.14
N GLN A 238 6.51 1.21 -6.64
CA GLN A 238 5.57 2.33 -6.57
C GLN A 238 4.79 2.24 -5.25
N ALA A 239 4.58 3.37 -4.60
CA ALA A 239 3.74 3.48 -3.41
C ALA A 239 2.48 4.28 -3.72
N GLY A 240 1.36 3.99 -3.02
CA GLY A 240 0.11 4.73 -3.17
C GLY A 240 -0.59 4.52 -4.51
N VAL A 241 -0.35 3.42 -5.20
CA VAL A 241 -0.99 3.06 -6.46
C VAL A 241 -1.99 1.93 -6.26
N ALA A 242 -2.98 1.81 -7.16
CA ALA A 242 -3.82 0.62 -7.19
C ALA A 242 -2.98 -0.62 -7.48
N VAL A 243 -3.19 -1.67 -6.71
CA VAL A 243 -2.48 -2.95 -6.83
C VAL A 243 -3.45 -4.08 -7.12
N GLN A 244 -2.94 -5.16 -7.72
CA GLN A 244 -3.73 -6.36 -7.92
C GLN A 244 -3.02 -7.54 -7.27
N ILE A 245 -3.59 -8.05 -6.18
CA ILE A 245 -3.06 -9.21 -5.46
C ILE A 245 -3.97 -10.42 -5.68
N GLN A 246 -3.39 -11.53 -6.13
CA GLN A 246 -4.12 -12.77 -6.43
C GLN A 246 -5.40 -12.55 -7.26
N GLY A 247 -5.34 -11.64 -8.25
CA GLY A 247 -6.46 -11.31 -9.13
C GLY A 247 -7.45 -10.29 -8.60
N VAL A 248 -7.33 -9.86 -7.34
CA VAL A 248 -8.23 -8.89 -6.70
C VAL A 248 -7.60 -7.51 -6.70
N TRP A 249 -8.32 -6.51 -7.21
CA TRP A 249 -7.89 -5.12 -7.13
C TRP A 249 -8.08 -4.56 -5.72
N VAL A 250 -7.05 -3.84 -5.24
CA VAL A 250 -7.02 -3.14 -3.96
C VAL A 250 -6.53 -1.72 -4.21
N TYR A 251 -7.26 -0.74 -3.70
CA TYR A 251 -6.97 0.67 -3.93
C TYR A 251 -6.49 1.33 -2.63
N PRO A 252 -5.59 2.34 -2.71
CA PRO A 252 -5.29 3.17 -1.56
C PRO A 252 -6.56 3.77 -0.96
N GLY A 253 -6.72 3.67 0.36
CA GLY A 253 -7.91 4.14 1.07
C GLY A 253 -9.08 3.16 1.14
N ASP A 254 -9.02 2.01 0.45
CA ASP A 254 -9.93 0.89 0.75
C ASP A 254 -9.80 0.48 2.21
N TRP A 255 -10.75 -0.30 2.71
CA TRP A 255 -10.68 -0.94 4.02
C TRP A 255 -10.50 -2.44 3.87
N LEU A 256 -9.53 -2.98 4.59
CA LEU A 256 -9.27 -4.41 4.64
C LEU A 256 -9.66 -4.94 6.02
N TYR A 257 -10.38 -6.06 6.02
CA TYR A 257 -10.76 -6.83 7.20
C TYR A 257 -10.21 -8.24 7.06
N ALA A 258 -9.54 -8.71 8.08
CA ALA A 258 -8.89 -10.02 8.11
C ALA A 258 -9.17 -10.72 9.45
N ASP A 259 -9.53 -11.99 9.39
CA ASP A 259 -9.65 -12.90 10.52
C ASP A 259 -9.11 -14.29 10.17
N GLU A 260 -9.45 -15.30 10.94
CA GLU A 260 -9.00 -16.68 10.73
C GLU A 260 -9.56 -17.29 9.43
N ASP A 261 -10.77 -16.88 9.01
CA ASP A 261 -11.46 -17.43 7.84
C ASP A 261 -10.95 -16.83 6.53
N GLY A 262 -10.54 -15.54 6.54
CA GLY A 262 -10.07 -14.92 5.32
C GLY A 262 -9.82 -13.41 5.38
N MET A 263 -9.90 -12.80 4.22
CA MET A 263 -9.74 -11.36 4.07
C MET A 263 -10.75 -10.80 3.06
N VAL A 264 -11.37 -9.67 3.41
CA VAL A 264 -12.27 -8.93 2.53
C VAL A 264 -11.83 -7.47 2.40
N VAL A 265 -12.14 -6.86 1.27
CA VAL A 265 -11.78 -5.47 0.95
C VAL A 265 -13.03 -4.71 0.51
N MET A 266 -13.19 -3.51 1.05
CA MET A 266 -14.33 -2.63 0.80
C MET A 266 -13.84 -1.18 0.59
N PRO A 267 -14.55 -0.35 -0.20
CA PRO A 267 -14.14 1.04 -0.43
C PRO A 267 -14.45 1.99 0.74
N VAL A 268 -15.24 1.55 1.69
CA VAL A 268 -15.67 2.34 2.86
C VAL A 268 -15.59 1.49 4.13
N PRO A 269 -15.38 2.10 5.31
CA PRO A 269 -15.40 1.35 6.56
C PRO A 269 -16.79 0.79 6.86
N LEU A 270 -16.84 -0.26 7.67
CA LEU A 270 -18.10 -0.71 8.27
C LEU A 270 -18.69 0.45 9.08
N GLN A 271 -19.97 0.68 8.91
CA GLN A 271 -20.69 1.62 9.76
C GLN A 271 -20.83 1.00 11.16
N ALA A 272 -20.48 1.78 12.18
CA ALA A 272 -20.59 1.38 13.58
C ALA A 272 -22.06 1.26 14.01
#